data_941adf5f1b1873601c0417f14cdb0584
#
_entry.id   941adf5f1b1873601c0417f14cdb0584
#
_cell.length_a   1.000
_cell.length_b   1.000
_cell.length_c   1.000
_cell.angle_alpha   90.00
_cell.angle_beta   90.00
_cell.angle_gamma   90.00
#
_symmetry.space_group_name_H-M   'P 1'
#
loop_
_entity.id
_entity.type
_entity.pdbx_description
1 polymer ?
#
loop_
_entity_poly.entity_id
_entity_poly.type
_entity_poly.pdbx_seq_one_letter_code
_entity_poly.pdbx_strand_id
1 'polypeptide(L)'
;MWTCATRLLALVCVLFGLGLSACEYNQEEIAYYKSQPRDGRILGDWLTCDKATGQPDGEYTYRYLANGEYWRLDDRPPAPPRYFYTVDNRELRSLSPGIRFYSAASHYRSLYRFSPDLDTLYLYNPEDPKNPGPVRVLKRKE
;
A
#
# COMPACT_ATOMS: atom_id res chain seq x y z
N MET A 1 -43.89 -20.06 23.42
CA MET A 1 -42.74 -20.96 23.47
C MET A 1 -41.91 -20.84 22.18
N TRP A 2 -40.80 -20.19 22.21
CA TRP A 2 -39.96 -20.05 21.02
C TRP A 2 -39.09 -21.30 20.95
N THR A 3 -39.16 -22.00 19.83
CA THR A 3 -38.48 -23.26 19.64
C THR A 3 -36.96 -23.01 19.51
N CYS A 4 -36.14 -23.98 19.90
CA CYS A 4 -34.69 -23.91 19.89
C CYS A 4 -34.12 -23.51 18.50
N ALA A 5 -34.84 -23.85 17.43
CA ALA A 5 -34.49 -23.51 16.04
C ALA A 5 -34.56 -22.00 15.75
N THR A 6 -35.49 -21.26 16.31
CA THR A 6 -35.59 -19.80 16.12
C THR A 6 -34.47 -19.05 16.81
N ARG A 7 -33.98 -19.55 17.95
CA ARG A 7 -32.85 -18.96 18.65
C ARG A 7 -31.51 -19.21 17.91
N LEU A 8 -31.38 -20.37 17.30
CA LEU A 8 -30.16 -20.70 16.50
C LEU A 8 -30.10 -19.85 15.24
N LEU A 9 -31.25 -19.63 14.56
CA LEU A 9 -31.30 -18.78 13.35
C LEU A 9 -30.98 -17.32 13.67
N ALA A 10 -31.45 -16.78 14.78
CA ALA A 10 -31.16 -15.44 15.24
C ALA A 10 -29.66 -15.26 15.56
N LEU A 11 -29.05 -16.26 16.18
CA LEU A 11 -27.60 -16.24 16.49
C LEU A 11 -26.74 -16.27 15.23
N VAL A 12 -27.13 -17.07 14.22
CA VAL A 12 -26.44 -17.15 12.92
C VAL A 12 -26.55 -15.82 12.17
N CYS A 13 -27.71 -15.17 12.15
CA CYS A 13 -27.91 -13.86 11.52
C CYS A 13 -27.06 -12.76 12.17
N VAL A 14 -26.93 -12.78 13.52
CA VAL A 14 -26.08 -11.81 14.25
C VAL A 14 -24.61 -12.03 13.92
N LEU A 15 -24.15 -13.27 13.84
CA LEU A 15 -22.76 -13.59 13.48
C LEU A 15 -22.43 -13.21 12.01
N PHE A 16 -23.38 -13.40 11.09
CA PHE A 16 -23.23 -12.95 9.70
C PHE A 16 -23.25 -11.43 9.57
N GLY A 17 -24.12 -10.74 10.32
CA GLY A 17 -24.19 -9.28 10.33
C GLY A 17 -22.91 -8.62 10.85
N LEU A 18 -22.30 -9.17 11.89
CA LEU A 18 -21.03 -8.68 12.43
C LEU A 18 -19.84 -8.95 11.46
N GLY A 19 -19.94 -10.00 10.64
CA GLY A 19 -18.93 -10.31 9.64
C GLY A 19 -18.89 -9.34 8.46
N LEU A 20 -20.01 -8.71 8.11
CA LEU A 20 -20.12 -7.75 7.01
C LEU A 20 -19.60 -6.36 7.41
N SER A 21 -19.83 -5.91 8.64
CA SER A 21 -19.39 -4.60 9.13
C SER A 21 -17.87 -4.44 9.17
N ALA A 22 -17.12 -5.52 9.38
CA ALA A 22 -15.65 -5.48 9.41
C ALA A 22 -15.00 -5.37 8.02
N CYS A 23 -15.75 -5.68 6.94
CA CYS A 23 -15.29 -5.46 5.56
C CYS A 23 -15.47 -4.01 5.09
N GLU A 24 -16.41 -3.25 5.65
CA GLU A 24 -16.71 -1.89 5.18
C GLU A 24 -15.66 -0.86 5.58
N TYR A 25 -15.05 -0.98 6.75
CA TYR A 25 -14.12 0.03 7.27
C TYR A 25 -12.90 0.28 6.38
N ASN A 26 -12.32 -0.75 5.78
CA ASN A 26 -11.21 -0.61 4.86
C ASN A 26 -11.63 -0.23 3.43
N GLN A 27 -12.87 -0.47 3.02
CA GLN A 27 -13.33 -0.23 1.65
C GLN A 27 -13.48 1.26 1.32
N GLU A 28 -13.99 2.07 2.24
CA GLU A 28 -14.11 3.52 2.05
C GLU A 28 -12.74 4.17 1.89
N GLU A 29 -11.78 3.78 2.73
CA GLU A 29 -10.44 4.31 2.67
C GLU A 29 -9.69 3.87 1.40
N ILE A 30 -9.82 2.62 1.00
CA ILE A 30 -9.30 2.10 -0.27
C ILE A 30 -9.91 2.87 -1.45
N ALA A 31 -11.22 3.09 -1.45
CA ALA A 31 -11.90 3.88 -2.48
C ALA A 31 -11.38 5.33 -2.53
N TYR A 32 -11.14 5.94 -1.37
CA TYR A 32 -10.53 7.26 -1.29
C TYR A 32 -9.14 7.27 -1.95
N TYR A 33 -8.24 6.34 -1.60
CA TYR A 33 -6.91 6.25 -2.21
C TYR A 33 -6.98 6.05 -3.73
N LYS A 34 -7.90 5.20 -4.19
CA LYS A 34 -8.10 4.92 -5.62
C LYS A 34 -8.65 6.13 -6.39
N SER A 35 -9.37 7.03 -5.76
CA SER A 35 -9.94 8.23 -6.38
C SER A 35 -8.96 9.39 -6.51
N GLN A 36 -7.85 9.38 -5.75
CA GLN A 36 -6.89 10.47 -5.71
C GLN A 36 -5.96 10.50 -6.94
N PRO A 37 -5.40 11.67 -7.29
CA PRO A 37 -4.48 11.80 -8.41
C PRO A 37 -3.16 11.06 -8.18
N ARG A 38 -2.49 10.68 -9.27
CA ARG A 38 -1.20 9.98 -9.26
C ARG A 38 -0.25 10.60 -10.27
N ASP A 39 1.00 10.69 -9.85
CA ASP A 39 2.08 11.02 -10.76
C ASP A 39 2.35 9.82 -11.68
N GLY A 40 2.06 9.97 -12.99
CA GLY A 40 2.23 8.91 -13.97
C GLY A 40 3.67 8.40 -14.09
N ARG A 41 4.66 9.18 -13.65
CA ARG A 41 6.07 8.79 -13.66
C ARG A 41 6.38 7.68 -12.66
N ILE A 42 5.55 7.49 -11.62
CA ILE A 42 5.71 6.40 -10.64
C ILE A 42 5.22 5.07 -11.20
N LEU A 43 4.32 5.07 -12.17
CA LEU A 43 3.70 3.85 -12.69
C LEU A 43 4.74 2.93 -13.34
N GLY A 44 4.58 1.63 -13.15
CA GLY A 44 5.43 0.59 -13.69
C GLY A 44 6.14 -0.24 -12.62
N ASP A 45 7.15 -0.98 -13.04
CA ASP A 45 7.92 -1.88 -12.20
C ASP A 45 9.23 -1.23 -11.74
N TRP A 46 9.53 -1.41 -10.45
CA TRP A 46 10.69 -0.81 -9.79
C TRP A 46 11.43 -1.85 -8.96
N LEU A 47 12.73 -1.95 -9.17
CA LEU A 47 13.64 -2.80 -8.38
C LEU A 47 14.16 -2.03 -7.18
N THR A 48 14.22 -2.66 -6.01
CA THR A 48 14.94 -2.09 -4.86
C THR A 48 16.44 -2.07 -5.15
N CYS A 49 17.09 -1.03 -4.62
CA CYS A 49 18.52 -0.83 -4.77
C CYS A 49 19.18 -0.65 -3.41
N ASP A 50 20.44 -1.06 -3.34
CA ASP A 50 21.34 -0.69 -2.27
C ASP A 50 21.49 0.84 -2.24
N LYS A 51 21.31 1.45 -1.07
CA LYS A 51 21.30 2.91 -0.92
C LYS A 51 22.68 3.56 -1.11
N ALA A 52 23.74 2.83 -0.84
CA ALA A 52 25.10 3.34 -0.98
C ALA A 52 25.60 3.29 -2.42
N THR A 53 25.22 2.25 -3.16
CA THR A 53 25.71 2.02 -4.54
C THR A 53 24.69 2.42 -5.61
N GLY A 54 23.38 2.48 -5.27
CA GLY A 54 22.30 2.70 -6.24
C GLY A 54 22.06 1.52 -7.19
N GLN A 55 22.72 0.38 -6.96
CA GLN A 55 22.55 -0.80 -7.79
C GLN A 55 21.42 -1.68 -7.27
N PRO A 56 20.67 -2.38 -8.16
CA PRO A 56 19.65 -3.33 -7.75
C PRO A 56 20.23 -4.38 -6.78
N ASP A 57 19.58 -4.55 -5.63
CA ASP A 57 19.98 -5.51 -4.60
C ASP A 57 19.25 -6.86 -4.71
N GLY A 58 18.23 -6.92 -5.58
CA GLY A 58 17.42 -8.13 -5.80
C GLY A 58 16.47 -8.45 -4.64
N GLU A 59 16.30 -7.55 -3.68
CA GLU A 59 15.46 -7.80 -2.52
C GLU A 59 13.98 -7.82 -2.89
N TYR A 60 13.48 -6.76 -3.53
CA TYR A 60 12.06 -6.64 -3.92
C TYR A 60 11.88 -5.97 -5.28
N THR A 61 10.76 -6.34 -5.93
CA THR A 61 10.21 -5.64 -7.09
C THR A 61 8.84 -5.07 -6.71
N TYR A 62 8.67 -3.76 -6.91
CA TYR A 62 7.39 -3.08 -6.70
C TYR A 62 6.73 -2.78 -8.05
N ARG A 63 5.44 -3.04 -8.15
CA ARG A 63 4.60 -2.67 -9.31
C ARG A 63 3.56 -1.67 -8.90
N TYR A 64 3.61 -0.46 -9.48
CA TYR A 64 2.65 0.61 -9.27
C TYR A 64 1.70 0.70 -10.47
N LEU A 65 0.40 0.61 -10.21
CA LEU A 65 -0.65 0.57 -11.24
C LEU A 65 -1.46 1.86 -11.28
N ALA A 66 -1.99 2.19 -12.46
CA ALA A 66 -2.81 3.38 -12.67
C ALA A 66 -4.10 3.40 -11.84
N ASN A 67 -4.61 2.23 -11.44
CA ASN A 67 -5.81 2.11 -10.60
C ASN A 67 -5.57 2.43 -9.11
N GLY A 68 -4.33 2.79 -8.73
CA GLY A 68 -3.94 3.13 -7.36
C GLY A 68 -3.50 1.98 -6.50
N GLU A 69 -3.37 0.81 -7.07
CA GLU A 69 -2.77 -0.34 -6.39
C GLU A 69 -1.27 -0.37 -6.59
N TYR A 70 -0.54 -0.88 -5.59
CA TYR A 70 0.83 -1.31 -5.80
C TYR A 70 1.10 -2.64 -5.11
N TRP A 71 1.98 -3.42 -5.72
CA TRP A 71 2.29 -4.78 -5.31
C TRP A 71 3.77 -4.93 -5.04
N ARG A 72 4.11 -5.80 -4.09
CA ARG A 72 5.45 -6.35 -3.95
C ARG A 72 5.42 -7.75 -4.58
N LEU A 73 6.06 -7.90 -5.73
CA LEU A 73 5.90 -9.10 -6.57
C LEU A 73 6.59 -10.34 -6.02
N ASP A 74 7.58 -10.16 -5.13
CA ASP A 74 8.43 -11.24 -4.61
C ASP A 74 7.87 -11.88 -3.33
N ASP A 75 6.73 -11.42 -2.83
CA ASP A 75 6.08 -11.99 -1.66
C ASP A 75 5.62 -13.44 -1.91
N ARG A 76 5.92 -14.32 -0.94
CA ARG A 76 5.51 -15.73 -0.95
C ARG A 76 4.94 -16.12 0.42
N PRO A 77 3.62 -16.40 0.58
CA PRO A 77 2.58 -16.26 -0.46
C PRO A 77 2.37 -14.80 -0.86
N PRO A 78 1.72 -14.53 -2.01
CA PRO A 78 1.44 -13.18 -2.46
C PRO A 78 0.70 -12.39 -1.38
N ALA A 79 1.22 -11.20 -1.04
CA ALA A 79 0.52 -10.28 -0.15
C ALA A 79 -0.64 -9.59 -0.89
N PRO A 80 -1.67 -9.14 -0.18
CA PRO A 80 -2.71 -8.32 -0.78
C PRO A 80 -2.14 -7.01 -1.32
N PRO A 81 -2.82 -6.37 -2.30
CA PRO A 81 -2.38 -5.09 -2.82
C PRO A 81 -2.35 -4.03 -1.72
N ARG A 82 -1.41 -3.10 -1.86
CA ARG A 82 -1.38 -1.84 -1.15
C ARG A 82 -1.92 -0.75 -2.07
N TYR A 83 -2.22 0.41 -1.53
CA TYR A 83 -2.82 1.52 -2.28
C TYR A 83 -1.96 2.76 -2.16
N PHE A 84 -1.97 3.62 -3.18
CA PHE A 84 -1.18 4.84 -3.18
C PHE A 84 -1.85 5.96 -3.97
N TYR A 85 -1.45 7.18 -3.65
CA TYR A 85 -1.68 8.38 -4.44
C TYR A 85 -0.53 9.38 -4.23
N THR A 86 -0.49 10.43 -5.02
CA THR A 86 0.54 11.45 -4.92
C THR A 86 -0.05 12.83 -4.65
N VAL A 87 0.71 13.66 -3.94
CA VAL A 87 0.36 15.05 -3.66
C VAL A 87 1.46 15.95 -4.24
N ASP A 88 1.05 16.92 -5.05
CA ASP A 88 1.94 17.94 -5.65
C ASP A 88 3.16 17.37 -6.38
N ASN A 89 3.06 16.16 -6.92
CA ASN A 89 4.12 15.45 -7.63
C ASN A 89 5.44 15.34 -6.84
N ARG A 90 5.36 15.31 -5.52
CA ARG A 90 6.53 15.18 -4.64
C ARG A 90 6.30 14.39 -3.37
N GLU A 91 5.06 14.13 -3.02
CA GLU A 91 4.70 13.36 -1.84
C GLU A 91 3.92 12.10 -2.27
N LEU A 92 4.36 10.95 -1.81
CA LEU A 92 3.72 9.66 -1.98
C LEU A 92 3.03 9.29 -0.67
N ARG A 93 1.73 9.07 -0.74
CA ARG A 93 0.94 8.53 0.35
C ARG A 93 0.55 7.10 0.05
N SER A 94 0.78 6.20 0.97
CA SER A 94 0.44 4.80 0.80
C SER A 94 -0.28 4.20 2.00
N LEU A 95 -1.15 3.25 1.68
CA LEU A 95 -1.99 2.51 2.61
C LEU A 95 -1.66 1.02 2.46
N SER A 96 -1.27 0.39 3.56
CA SER A 96 -1.24 -1.06 3.68
C SER A 96 -2.48 -1.50 4.45
N PRO A 97 -3.45 -2.19 3.81
CA PRO A 97 -4.63 -2.67 4.52
C PRO A 97 -4.25 -3.57 5.69
N GLY A 98 -4.96 -3.45 6.80
CA GLY A 98 -4.79 -4.33 7.93
C GLY A 98 -5.20 -5.76 7.60
N ILE A 99 -4.64 -6.71 8.33
CA ILE A 99 -5.10 -8.10 8.28
C ILE A 99 -6.24 -8.24 9.28
N ARG A 100 -7.37 -8.75 8.80
CA ARG A 100 -8.60 -8.96 9.56
C ARG A 100 -8.28 -9.57 10.93
N PHE A 101 -8.67 -8.91 12.04
CA PHE A 101 -8.48 -9.29 13.43
C PHE A 101 -7.04 -9.18 14.01
N TYR A 102 -6.01 -8.85 13.22
CA TYR A 102 -4.62 -8.87 13.69
C TYR A 102 -3.89 -7.54 13.62
N SER A 103 -4.21 -6.69 12.66
CA SER A 103 -3.57 -5.38 12.54
C SER A 103 -4.50 -4.33 11.93
N ALA A 104 -4.42 -3.10 12.42
CA ALA A 104 -5.02 -1.94 11.78
C ALA A 104 -4.33 -1.65 10.45
N ALA A 105 -5.01 -0.92 9.56
CA ALA A 105 -4.38 -0.37 8.36
C ALA A 105 -3.19 0.53 8.74
N SER A 106 -2.11 0.45 7.98
CA SER A 106 -0.92 1.28 8.17
C SER A 106 -0.82 2.31 7.06
N HIS A 107 -0.58 3.56 7.46
CA HIS A 107 -0.44 4.70 6.57
C HIS A 107 1.02 5.12 6.53
N TYR A 108 1.52 5.39 5.33
CA TYR A 108 2.88 5.85 5.13
C TYR A 108 2.88 7.11 4.30
N ARG A 109 3.81 8.00 4.62
CA ARG A 109 4.08 9.23 3.91
C ARG A 109 5.56 9.27 3.55
N SER A 110 5.87 9.53 2.29
CA SER A 110 7.23 9.70 1.80
C SER A 110 7.31 10.89 0.87
N LEU A 111 8.36 11.66 0.95
CA LEU A 111 8.72 12.55 -0.14
C LEU A 111 9.44 11.77 -1.22
N TYR A 112 9.28 12.15 -2.49
CA TYR A 112 9.99 11.49 -3.56
C TYR A 112 10.62 12.45 -4.55
N ARG A 113 11.68 11.97 -5.18
CA ARG A 113 12.37 12.64 -6.28
C ARG A 113 12.77 11.60 -7.31
N PHE A 114 12.84 12.04 -8.57
CA PHE A 114 13.39 11.24 -9.66
C PHE A 114 14.81 11.71 -9.98
N SER A 115 15.64 10.79 -10.50
CA SER A 115 16.83 11.17 -11.26
C SER A 115 16.42 11.94 -12.53
N PRO A 116 17.34 12.73 -13.13
CA PRO A 116 17.05 13.51 -14.33
C PRO A 116 16.52 12.67 -15.52
N ASP A 117 16.98 11.44 -15.64
CA ASP A 117 16.59 10.47 -16.68
C ASP A 117 15.30 9.71 -16.33
N LEU A 118 14.70 9.94 -15.15
CA LEU A 118 13.49 9.27 -14.63
C LEU A 118 13.66 7.75 -14.41
N ASP A 119 14.88 7.26 -14.40
CA ASP A 119 15.22 5.85 -14.22
C ASP A 119 15.29 5.44 -12.73
N THR A 120 15.58 6.40 -11.86
CA THR A 120 15.72 6.17 -10.43
C THR A 120 14.73 7.01 -9.64
N LEU A 121 14.07 6.37 -8.66
CA LEU A 121 13.13 6.99 -7.73
C LEU A 121 13.70 6.94 -6.32
N TYR A 122 13.90 8.09 -5.71
CA TYR A 122 14.36 8.25 -4.34
C TYR A 122 13.18 8.57 -3.42
N LEU A 123 13.01 7.78 -2.37
CA LEU A 123 12.00 8.00 -1.32
C LEU A 123 12.67 8.47 -0.04
N TYR A 124 12.11 9.51 0.58
CA TYR A 124 12.63 10.13 1.81
C TYR A 124 11.58 10.09 2.90
N ASN A 125 12.02 9.93 4.14
CA ASN A 125 11.14 10.06 5.30
C ASN A 125 11.03 11.54 5.70
N PRO A 126 9.88 12.20 5.55
CA PRO A 126 9.72 13.60 5.95
C PRO A 126 9.74 13.82 7.47
N GLU A 127 9.58 12.75 8.26
CA GLU A 127 9.49 12.80 9.72
C GLU A 127 10.83 12.54 10.41
N ASP A 128 11.88 12.21 9.64
CA ASP A 128 13.22 11.97 10.19
C ASP A 128 14.25 12.99 9.67
N PRO A 129 14.29 14.20 10.25
CA PRO A 129 15.26 15.22 9.85
C PRO A 129 16.72 14.87 10.17
N LYS A 130 16.96 13.87 11.02
CA LYS A 130 18.30 13.41 11.37
C LYS A 130 18.94 12.56 10.27
N ASN A 131 18.10 11.94 9.41
CA ASN A 131 18.54 11.14 8.28
C ASN A 131 18.02 11.77 6.97
N PRO A 132 18.67 12.81 6.44
CA PRO A 132 18.19 13.52 5.26
C PRO A 132 18.35 12.72 3.96
N GLY A 133 19.03 11.59 4.00
CA GLY A 133 19.21 10.70 2.85
C GLY A 133 17.93 9.91 2.50
N PRO A 134 17.91 9.27 1.32
CA PRO A 134 16.79 8.43 0.93
C PRO A 134 16.67 7.21 1.86
N VAL A 135 15.44 6.92 2.29
CA VAL A 135 15.12 5.69 3.03
C VAL A 135 15.00 4.50 2.09
N ARG A 136 14.69 4.76 0.81
CA ARG A 136 14.62 3.75 -0.25
C ARG A 136 15.04 4.34 -1.59
N VAL A 137 15.76 3.54 -2.35
CA VAL A 137 16.15 3.83 -3.73
C VAL A 137 15.57 2.74 -4.60
N LEU A 138 14.86 3.13 -5.66
CA LEU A 138 14.24 2.22 -6.60
C LEU A 138 14.73 2.54 -8.01
N LYS A 139 15.05 1.51 -8.79
CA LYS A 139 15.43 1.64 -10.19
C LYS A 139 14.34 1.05 -11.08
N ARG A 140 14.01 1.75 -12.18
CA ARG A 140 13.02 1.28 -13.14
C ARG A 140 13.47 -0.04 -13.74
N LYS A 141 12.56 -1.00 -13.76
CA LYS A 141 12.78 -2.27 -14.45
C LYS A 141 12.45 -2.08 -15.92
N GLU A 142 13.39 -2.39 -16.78
CA GLU A 142 13.22 -2.45 -18.25
C GLU A 142 12.32 -3.62 -18.67
#